data_abcfd449c2732776ccbac42799067553
#
_entry.id   abcfd449c2732776ccbac42799067553
#
_cell.length_a   1.000
_cell.length_b   1.000
_cell.length_c   1.000
_cell.angle_alpha   90.00
_cell.angle_beta   90.00
_cell.angle_gamma   90.00
#
_symmetry.space_group_name_H-M   'P 1'
#
loop_
_entity.id
_entity.type
_entity.pdbx_description
1 polymer ?
#
loop_
_entity_poly.entity_id
_entity_poly.type
_entity_poly.pdbx_seq_one_letter_code
_entity_poly.pdbx_strand_id
1 'polypeptide(L)'
;THPGVTVATLPLSDGGEGFGTCCVDACKGDILYTNAVDLYGNAIQAPLYTWGDTALIECAATCALQTKKDIMAASSYGVGMQLKNAIDLGFHHFIIGLGGSGMCDGGAGALAALGVAFYDRNGTAIPHPTGGDLQRIERLQIPSDFQHCVKCMHFTYACDVTNPYTGENGAAAVFGPQKGAT
;
A
#
# COMPACT_ATOMS: atom_id res chain seq x y z
N THR A 1 10.72 35.60 16.21
CA THR A 1 12.10 35.38 15.74
C THR A 1 13.05 35.87 16.81
N HIS A 2 13.88 34.99 17.36
CA HIS A 2 14.94 35.39 18.31
C HIS A 2 16.22 35.74 17.50
N PRO A 3 16.74 36.96 17.62
CA PRO A 3 18.00 37.34 16.94
C PRO A 3 19.15 36.43 17.41
N GLY A 4 19.89 35.85 16.47
CA GLY A 4 21.05 35.00 16.77
C GLY A 4 20.76 33.52 16.92
N VAL A 5 19.50 33.06 16.71
CA VAL A 5 19.14 31.63 16.69
C VAL A 5 19.09 31.14 15.26
N THR A 6 19.87 30.10 14.95
CA THR A 6 19.75 29.33 13.70
C THR A 6 18.83 28.16 13.95
N VAL A 7 17.74 28.04 13.20
CA VAL A 7 16.80 26.94 13.27
C VAL A 7 17.05 26.01 12.10
N ALA A 8 17.34 24.73 12.38
CA ALA A 8 17.34 23.67 11.38
C ALA A 8 16.03 22.86 11.52
N THR A 9 15.31 22.66 10.42
CA THR A 9 14.11 21.82 10.38
C THR A 9 14.47 20.50 9.73
N LEU A 10 14.07 19.40 10.36
CA LEU A 10 14.22 18.04 9.83
C LEU A 10 12.84 17.37 9.81
N PRO A 11 12.22 17.18 8.64
CA PRO A 11 10.96 16.45 8.56
C PRO A 11 11.18 14.99 8.90
N LEU A 12 10.23 14.42 9.65
CA LEU A 12 10.20 13.01 10.04
C LEU A 12 8.82 12.45 9.71
N SER A 13 8.75 11.16 9.41
CA SER A 13 7.51 10.43 9.18
C SER A 13 7.62 9.02 9.77
N ASP A 14 6.48 8.47 10.17
CA ASP A 14 6.32 7.12 10.71
C ASP A 14 6.00 6.05 9.65
N GLY A 15 6.12 6.41 8.35
CA GLY A 15 5.74 5.54 7.25
C GLY A 15 4.30 5.75 6.75
N GLY A 16 3.55 6.70 7.34
CA GLY A 16 2.23 7.11 6.92
C GLY A 16 2.23 8.29 5.95
N GLU A 17 1.20 9.15 6.04
CA GLU A 17 1.04 10.32 5.18
C GLU A 17 2.26 11.27 5.25
N GLY A 18 2.79 11.64 4.08
CA GLY A 18 3.96 12.51 3.97
C GLY A 18 5.32 11.80 4.03
N PHE A 19 5.33 10.48 4.23
CA PHE A 19 6.56 9.68 4.27
C PHE A 19 7.36 9.79 2.96
N GLY A 20 6.67 9.68 1.82
CA GLY A 20 7.30 9.78 0.51
C GLY A 20 7.96 11.13 0.28
N THR A 21 7.29 12.23 0.65
CA THR A 21 7.85 13.60 0.54
C THR A 21 9.10 13.76 1.40
N CYS A 22 9.07 13.28 2.66
CA CYS A 22 10.25 13.32 3.53
C CYS A 22 11.45 12.59 2.92
N CYS A 23 11.21 11.40 2.32
CA CYS A 23 12.28 10.62 1.69
C CYS A 23 12.82 11.29 0.43
N VAL A 24 11.95 11.82 -0.44
CA VAL A 24 12.37 12.51 -1.67
C VAL A 24 13.20 13.73 -1.35
N ASP A 25 12.80 14.55 -0.37
CA ASP A 25 13.56 15.72 0.07
C ASP A 25 14.97 15.34 0.58
N ALA A 26 15.04 14.24 1.37
CA ALA A 26 16.31 13.77 1.92
C ALA A 26 17.22 13.14 0.86
N CYS A 27 16.65 12.39 -0.10
CA CYS A 27 17.39 11.66 -1.13
C CYS A 27 17.60 12.46 -2.43
N LYS A 28 17.03 13.69 -2.53
CA LYS A 28 16.99 14.50 -3.74
C LYS A 28 16.37 13.74 -4.92
N GLY A 29 15.25 13.11 -4.65
CA GLY A 29 14.50 12.31 -5.61
C GLY A 29 13.45 13.13 -6.35
N ASP A 30 12.60 12.42 -7.10
CA ASP A 30 11.52 12.95 -7.92
C ASP A 30 10.17 12.38 -7.48
N ILE A 31 9.08 13.11 -7.77
CA ILE A 31 7.71 12.67 -7.60
C ILE A 31 7.08 12.49 -8.98
N LEU A 32 6.73 11.26 -9.32
CA LEU A 32 5.97 10.92 -10.52
C LEU A 32 4.50 10.73 -10.12
N TYR A 33 3.59 11.12 -11.00
CA TYR A 33 2.16 10.83 -10.78
C TYR A 33 1.72 9.71 -11.71
N THR A 34 1.13 8.66 -11.15
CA THR A 34 0.69 7.48 -11.88
C THR A 34 -0.81 7.24 -11.71
N ASN A 35 -1.43 6.61 -12.71
CA ASN A 35 -2.83 6.20 -12.61
C ASN A 35 -2.99 5.12 -11.56
N ALA A 36 -3.92 5.31 -10.65
CA ALA A 36 -4.28 4.34 -9.61
C ALA A 36 -5.77 4.43 -9.31
N VAL A 37 -6.22 3.66 -8.35
CA VAL A 37 -7.55 3.81 -7.75
C VAL A 37 -7.43 4.08 -6.26
N ASP A 38 -8.45 4.72 -5.71
CA ASP A 38 -8.54 4.91 -4.26
C ASP A 38 -9.00 3.63 -3.55
N LEU A 39 -9.20 3.74 -2.25
CA LEU A 39 -9.66 2.68 -1.33
C LEU A 39 -10.93 1.95 -1.82
N TYR A 40 -11.77 2.60 -2.60
CA TYR A 40 -13.07 2.11 -3.08
C TYR A 40 -13.16 1.95 -4.61
N GLY A 41 -12.03 2.02 -5.31
CA GLY A 41 -11.96 1.79 -6.75
C GLY A 41 -12.20 3.02 -7.62
N ASN A 42 -12.28 4.23 -7.06
CA ASN A 42 -12.39 5.46 -7.86
C ASN A 42 -11.02 5.80 -8.47
N ALA A 43 -11.01 6.19 -9.75
CA ALA A 43 -9.77 6.56 -10.43
C ALA A 43 -9.13 7.82 -9.84
N ILE A 44 -7.83 7.76 -9.56
CA ILE A 44 -7.03 8.87 -9.03
C ILE A 44 -5.66 8.94 -9.71
N GLN A 45 -5.00 10.08 -9.56
CA GLN A 45 -3.56 10.23 -9.79
C GLN A 45 -2.87 10.12 -8.44
N ALA A 46 -1.98 9.15 -8.28
CA ALA A 46 -1.27 8.93 -7.02
C ALA A 46 0.24 9.16 -7.19
N PRO A 47 0.92 9.78 -6.21
CA PRO A 47 2.34 10.02 -6.26
C PRO A 47 3.13 8.71 -6.12
N LEU A 48 4.15 8.56 -6.94
CA LEU A 48 5.20 7.57 -6.84
C LEU A 48 6.51 8.32 -6.58
N TYR A 49 7.15 8.07 -5.48
CA TYR A 49 8.36 8.77 -5.06
C TYR A 49 9.57 7.95 -5.48
N THR A 50 10.57 8.59 -6.12
CA THR A 50 11.66 7.86 -6.77
C THR A 50 13.01 8.50 -6.55
N TRP A 51 14.07 7.69 -6.41
CA TRP A 51 15.49 8.12 -6.46
C TRP A 51 16.38 6.93 -6.83
N GLY A 52 17.35 7.15 -7.71
CA GLY A 52 18.19 6.06 -8.23
C GLY A 52 17.34 4.95 -8.86
N ASP A 53 17.44 3.71 -8.37
CA ASP A 53 16.61 2.57 -8.78
C ASP A 53 15.53 2.21 -7.74
N THR A 54 15.28 3.10 -6.79
CA THR A 54 14.30 2.92 -5.71
C THR A 54 13.00 3.64 -6.04
N ALA A 55 11.88 2.95 -5.85
CA ALA A 55 10.53 3.51 -5.84
C ALA A 55 9.91 3.34 -4.45
N LEU A 56 9.34 4.42 -3.90
CA LEU A 56 8.59 4.39 -2.66
C LEU A 56 7.11 4.56 -2.96
N ILE A 57 6.32 3.65 -2.42
CA ILE A 57 4.87 3.63 -2.46
C ILE A 57 4.35 3.90 -1.04
N GLU A 58 3.62 4.99 -0.89
CA GLU A 58 2.94 5.35 0.35
C GLU A 58 1.51 4.80 0.30
N CYS A 59 1.17 3.81 1.14
CA CYS A 59 -0.18 3.23 1.15
C CYS A 59 -1.26 4.29 1.36
N ALA A 60 -1.00 5.31 2.17
CA ALA A 60 -1.93 6.41 2.40
C ALA A 60 -2.21 7.23 1.13
N ALA A 61 -1.34 7.22 0.12
CA ALA A 61 -1.58 7.95 -1.13
C ALA A 61 -2.76 7.39 -1.96
N THR A 62 -3.06 6.11 -1.82
CA THR A 62 -4.20 5.45 -2.50
C THR A 62 -5.25 4.94 -1.52
N CYS A 63 -4.84 4.51 -0.34
CA CYS A 63 -5.69 3.80 0.61
C CYS A 63 -5.79 4.52 1.96
N ALA A 64 -5.73 5.86 1.98
CA ALA A 64 -5.89 6.65 3.20
C ALA A 64 -7.21 6.35 3.92
N LEU A 65 -7.15 6.44 5.24
CA LEU A 65 -8.34 6.38 6.08
C LEU A 65 -9.28 7.54 5.75
N GLN A 66 -10.48 7.24 5.28
CA GLN A 66 -11.48 8.23 4.87
C GLN A 66 -12.52 8.51 5.97
N THR A 67 -13.24 9.62 5.85
CA THR A 67 -14.35 9.97 6.76
C THR A 67 -15.48 8.93 6.68
N LYS A 68 -15.88 8.56 5.46
CA LYS A 68 -16.78 7.42 5.25
C LYS A 68 -15.97 6.14 5.29
N LYS A 69 -16.30 5.26 6.22
CA LYS A 69 -15.54 4.03 6.50
C LYS A 69 -16.38 2.82 6.18
N ASP A 70 -15.90 2.00 5.27
CA ASP A 70 -16.47 0.70 4.95
C ASP A 70 -15.32 -0.29 4.72
N ILE A 71 -14.86 -0.90 5.80
CA ILE A 71 -13.72 -1.82 5.78
C ILE A 71 -13.99 -3.06 4.91
N MET A 72 -15.27 -3.42 4.73
CA MET A 72 -15.65 -4.57 3.90
C MET A 72 -15.55 -4.28 2.40
N ALA A 73 -15.77 -3.02 2.00
CA ALA A 73 -15.62 -2.57 0.61
C ALA A 73 -14.21 -2.07 0.28
N ALA A 74 -13.36 -1.89 1.29
CA ALA A 74 -12.03 -1.34 1.14
C ALA A 74 -11.04 -2.35 0.55
N SER A 75 -10.18 -1.88 -0.36
CA SER A 75 -9.18 -2.70 -1.05
C SER A 75 -7.83 -2.00 -1.16
N SER A 76 -6.77 -2.78 -1.09
CA SER A 76 -5.40 -2.33 -1.39
C SER A 76 -5.06 -2.32 -2.89
N TYR A 77 -6.03 -2.48 -3.78
CA TYR A 77 -5.80 -2.61 -5.22
C TYR A 77 -4.99 -1.43 -5.79
N GLY A 78 -5.26 -0.21 -5.34
CA GLY A 78 -4.51 0.99 -5.75
C GLY A 78 -3.02 0.95 -5.39
N VAL A 79 -2.67 0.39 -4.23
CA VAL A 79 -1.25 0.17 -3.83
C VAL A 79 -0.58 -0.79 -4.82
N GLY A 80 -1.27 -1.88 -5.19
CA GLY A 80 -0.77 -2.84 -6.17
C GLY A 80 -0.60 -2.22 -7.56
N MET A 81 -1.51 -1.31 -7.98
CA MET A 81 -1.35 -0.56 -9.22
C MET A 81 -0.10 0.33 -9.21
N GLN A 82 0.16 1.04 -8.10
CA GLN A 82 1.38 1.84 -7.96
C GLN A 82 2.64 0.98 -8.03
N LEU A 83 2.63 -0.16 -7.35
CA LEU A 83 3.76 -1.10 -7.40
C LEU A 83 3.95 -1.64 -8.83
N LYS A 84 2.87 -2.00 -9.52
CA LYS A 84 2.94 -2.42 -10.92
C LYS A 84 3.51 -1.33 -11.82
N ASN A 85 3.05 -0.09 -11.68
CA ASN A 85 3.58 1.05 -12.44
C ASN A 85 5.08 1.23 -12.20
N ALA A 86 5.55 1.11 -10.97
CA ALA A 86 6.96 1.21 -10.62
C ALA A 86 7.78 0.06 -11.24
N ILE A 87 7.27 -1.16 -11.25
CA ILE A 87 7.88 -2.32 -11.92
C ILE A 87 7.97 -2.07 -13.44
N ASP A 88 6.88 -1.62 -14.05
CA ASP A 88 6.82 -1.34 -15.49
C ASP A 88 7.78 -0.20 -15.91
N LEU A 89 8.08 0.73 -14.99
CA LEU A 89 9.10 1.78 -15.15
C LEU A 89 10.53 1.29 -14.93
N GLY A 90 10.74 0.04 -14.52
CA GLY A 90 12.06 -0.57 -14.37
C GLY A 90 12.71 -0.42 -13.00
N PHE A 91 11.96 -0.03 -11.97
CA PHE A 91 12.47 -0.02 -10.59
C PHE A 91 12.57 -1.44 -10.03
N HIS A 92 13.58 -1.68 -9.18
CA HIS A 92 13.84 -2.99 -8.58
C HIS A 92 13.91 -2.93 -7.05
N HIS A 93 14.10 -1.77 -6.47
CA HIS A 93 14.06 -1.54 -5.03
C HIS A 93 12.76 -0.81 -4.66
N PHE A 94 12.00 -1.40 -3.75
CA PHE A 94 10.70 -0.87 -3.34
C PHE A 94 10.67 -0.60 -1.84
N ILE A 95 10.26 0.60 -1.46
CA ILE A 95 9.93 0.94 -0.08
C ILE A 95 8.43 1.15 -0.01
N ILE A 96 7.75 0.44 0.89
CA ILE A 96 6.31 0.51 1.05
C ILE A 96 6.00 1.03 2.46
N GLY A 97 5.47 2.25 2.53
CA GLY A 97 4.98 2.85 3.76
C GLY A 97 3.59 2.34 4.09
N LEU A 98 3.43 1.66 5.23
CA LEU A 98 2.19 0.98 5.61
C LEU A 98 1.27 1.81 6.50
N GLY A 99 1.75 2.95 7.03
CA GLY A 99 0.98 3.82 7.91
C GLY A 99 -0.24 4.46 7.24
N GLY A 100 -1.22 4.88 8.03
CA GLY A 100 -2.39 5.64 7.56
C GLY A 100 -3.40 4.89 6.70
N SER A 101 -3.28 3.55 6.56
CA SER A 101 -4.12 2.75 5.67
C SER A 101 -5.54 2.52 6.20
N GLY A 102 -6.53 2.60 5.33
CA GLY A 102 -7.98 2.43 5.62
C GLY A 102 -8.56 1.04 5.31
N MET A 103 -7.77 0.10 4.77
CA MET A 103 -8.23 -1.25 4.42
C MET A 103 -7.75 -2.31 5.42
N CYS A 104 -8.38 -3.49 5.36
CA CYS A 104 -7.98 -4.73 6.04
C CYS A 104 -8.23 -5.94 5.11
N ASP A 105 -7.74 -5.88 3.89
CA ASP A 105 -7.89 -6.93 2.88
C ASP A 105 -6.70 -7.90 2.81
N GLY A 106 -5.77 -7.82 3.76
CA GLY A 106 -4.58 -8.67 3.81
C GLY A 106 -3.64 -8.52 2.63
N GLY A 107 -3.75 -7.42 1.87
CA GLY A 107 -2.99 -7.20 0.64
C GLY A 107 -3.53 -7.95 -0.58
N ALA A 108 -4.71 -8.59 -0.46
CA ALA A 108 -5.30 -9.34 -1.57
C ALA A 108 -5.57 -8.45 -2.79
N GLY A 109 -6.05 -7.22 -2.58
CA GLY A 109 -6.22 -6.24 -3.66
C GLY A 109 -4.92 -5.91 -4.35
N ALA A 110 -3.85 -5.65 -3.60
CA ALA A 110 -2.54 -5.34 -4.16
C ALA A 110 -1.98 -6.51 -4.99
N LEU A 111 -2.09 -7.72 -4.50
CA LEU A 111 -1.69 -8.92 -5.22
C LEU A 111 -2.52 -9.12 -6.49
N ALA A 112 -3.84 -8.83 -6.46
CA ALA A 112 -4.70 -8.91 -7.64
C ALA A 112 -4.27 -7.92 -8.72
N ALA A 113 -3.93 -6.68 -8.35
CA ALA A 113 -3.40 -5.68 -9.30
C ALA A 113 -2.08 -6.11 -9.95
N LEU A 114 -1.29 -6.94 -9.25
CA LEU A 114 -0.06 -7.55 -9.76
C LEU A 114 -0.29 -8.83 -10.57
N GLY A 115 -1.55 -9.22 -10.78
CA GLY A 115 -1.92 -10.36 -11.63
C GLY A 115 -2.17 -11.67 -10.89
N VAL A 116 -2.12 -11.71 -9.56
CA VAL A 116 -2.55 -12.89 -8.80
C VAL A 116 -4.06 -13.05 -8.92
N ALA A 117 -4.51 -14.22 -9.37
CA ALA A 117 -5.93 -14.51 -9.49
C ALA A 117 -6.46 -15.18 -8.22
N PHE A 118 -7.61 -14.72 -7.77
CA PHE A 118 -8.31 -15.24 -6.59
C PHE A 118 -9.63 -15.89 -7.00
N TYR A 119 -9.98 -17.00 -6.38
CA TYR A 119 -11.17 -17.78 -6.68
C TYR A 119 -11.91 -18.22 -5.42
N ASP A 120 -13.23 -18.23 -5.49
CA ASP A 120 -14.07 -18.82 -4.47
C ASP A 120 -14.11 -20.36 -4.56
N ARG A 121 -14.83 -21.01 -3.64
CA ARG A 121 -15.00 -22.47 -3.60
C ARG A 121 -15.66 -23.07 -4.84
N ASN A 122 -16.40 -22.27 -5.61
CA ASN A 122 -17.06 -22.70 -6.84
C ASN A 122 -16.17 -22.48 -8.08
N GLY A 123 -14.97 -21.95 -7.88
CA GLY A 123 -14.05 -21.58 -8.98
C GLY A 123 -14.40 -20.26 -9.65
N THR A 124 -15.30 -19.45 -9.07
CA THR A 124 -15.65 -18.13 -9.58
C THR A 124 -14.52 -17.15 -9.23
N ALA A 125 -14.05 -16.39 -10.23
CA ALA A 125 -12.99 -15.41 -10.03
C ALA A 125 -13.46 -14.23 -9.18
N ILE A 126 -12.55 -13.73 -8.33
CA ILE A 126 -12.70 -12.50 -7.53
C ILE A 126 -11.64 -11.51 -8.04
N PRO A 127 -11.94 -10.68 -9.04
CA PRO A 127 -10.92 -9.88 -9.75
C PRO A 127 -10.38 -8.70 -8.93
N HIS A 128 -11.20 -8.15 -8.02
CA HIS A 128 -10.85 -7.00 -7.17
C HIS A 128 -11.22 -7.31 -5.72
N PRO A 129 -10.44 -8.18 -5.04
CA PRO A 129 -10.77 -8.58 -3.68
C PRO A 129 -10.71 -7.39 -2.72
N THR A 130 -11.67 -7.37 -1.80
CA THR A 130 -11.86 -6.40 -0.73
C THR A 130 -11.75 -7.08 0.63
N GLY A 131 -11.82 -6.33 1.74
CA GLY A 131 -11.91 -6.92 3.08
C GLY A 131 -13.07 -7.90 3.23
N GLY A 132 -14.21 -7.61 2.59
CA GLY A 132 -15.40 -8.47 2.61
C GLY A 132 -15.27 -9.77 1.83
N ASP A 133 -14.35 -9.84 0.89
CA ASP A 133 -14.16 -11.03 0.06
C ASP A 133 -13.23 -12.07 0.70
N LEU A 134 -12.45 -11.70 1.74
CA LEU A 134 -11.45 -12.59 2.32
C LEU A 134 -12.03 -13.95 2.76
N GLN A 135 -13.24 -13.97 3.29
CA GLN A 135 -13.90 -15.21 3.72
C GLN A 135 -14.33 -16.11 2.55
N ARG A 136 -14.40 -15.56 1.34
CA ARG A 136 -14.81 -16.27 0.13
C ARG A 136 -13.63 -16.85 -0.64
N ILE A 137 -12.42 -16.34 -0.40
CA ILE A 137 -11.22 -16.79 -1.10
C ILE A 137 -10.85 -18.18 -0.65
N GLU A 138 -10.89 -19.14 -1.57
CA GLU A 138 -10.52 -20.55 -1.34
C GLU A 138 -9.20 -20.90 -2.03
N ARG A 139 -8.94 -20.29 -3.20
CA ARG A 139 -7.75 -20.58 -4.00
C ARG A 139 -7.18 -19.31 -4.59
N LEU A 140 -5.84 -19.25 -4.65
CA LEU A 140 -5.13 -18.24 -5.42
C LEU A 140 -4.23 -18.91 -6.48
N GLN A 141 -3.99 -18.20 -7.56
CA GLN A 141 -3.10 -18.62 -8.63
C GLN A 141 -2.10 -17.49 -8.92
N ILE A 142 -0.83 -17.79 -8.73
CA ILE A 142 0.26 -16.84 -8.95
C ILE A 142 0.82 -17.08 -10.35
N PRO A 143 0.86 -16.06 -11.24
CA PRO A 143 1.48 -16.19 -12.56
C PRO A 143 2.96 -16.57 -12.46
N SER A 144 3.43 -17.44 -13.33
CA SER A 144 4.84 -17.88 -13.38
C SER A 144 5.80 -16.70 -13.54
N ASP A 145 5.45 -15.78 -14.42
CA ASP A 145 6.25 -14.60 -14.72
C ASP A 145 6.41 -13.67 -13.52
N PHE A 146 5.33 -13.53 -12.74
CA PHE A 146 5.36 -12.77 -11.49
C PHE A 146 6.33 -13.39 -10.48
N GLN A 147 6.33 -14.71 -10.33
CA GLN A 147 7.25 -15.40 -9.42
C GLN A 147 8.73 -15.18 -9.80
N HIS A 148 9.04 -15.11 -11.09
CA HIS A 148 10.39 -14.83 -11.57
C HIS A 148 10.77 -13.36 -11.34
N CYS A 149 9.86 -12.45 -11.62
CA CYS A 149 10.05 -11.02 -11.48
C CYS A 149 10.36 -10.64 -10.01
N VAL A 150 9.55 -11.12 -9.06
CA VAL A 150 9.70 -10.81 -7.63
C VAL A 150 11.03 -11.28 -7.05
N LYS A 151 11.62 -12.35 -7.56
CA LYS A 151 12.92 -12.84 -7.07
C LYS A 151 14.09 -11.87 -7.30
N CYS A 152 13.96 -10.98 -8.27
CA CYS A 152 14.97 -9.97 -8.61
C CYS A 152 14.67 -8.61 -7.96
N MET A 153 13.65 -8.53 -7.11
CA MET A 153 13.20 -7.30 -6.45
C MET A 153 13.52 -7.29 -4.97
N HIS A 154 13.79 -6.11 -4.45
CA HIS A 154 14.03 -5.89 -3.03
C HIS A 154 12.89 -5.07 -2.44
N PHE A 155 12.29 -5.59 -1.36
CA PHE A 155 11.18 -4.94 -0.66
C PHE A 155 11.59 -4.56 0.75
N THR A 156 11.35 -3.30 1.09
CA THR A 156 11.46 -2.77 2.45
C THR A 156 10.08 -2.26 2.88
N TYR A 157 9.62 -2.68 4.03
CA TYR A 157 8.34 -2.22 4.59
C TYR A 157 8.62 -1.26 5.74
N ALA A 158 8.17 -0.01 5.60
CA ALA A 158 8.18 0.97 6.69
C ALA A 158 6.90 0.77 7.51
N CYS A 159 7.09 0.16 8.70
CA CYS A 159 6.01 -0.21 9.61
C CYS A 159 6.44 0.09 11.04
N ASP A 160 5.64 0.85 11.77
CA ASP A 160 5.88 1.27 13.14
C ASP A 160 5.12 0.43 14.19
N VAL A 161 4.38 -0.60 13.75
CA VAL A 161 3.61 -1.48 14.61
C VAL A 161 4.14 -2.91 14.59
N THR A 162 3.99 -3.62 15.71
CA THR A 162 4.45 -5.01 15.90
C THR A 162 3.31 -6.01 16.02
N ASN A 163 2.08 -5.59 15.74
CA ASN A 163 0.90 -6.43 15.86
C ASN A 163 0.99 -7.63 14.90
N PRO A 164 0.63 -8.85 15.34
CA PRO A 164 0.50 -9.99 14.46
C PRO A 164 -0.66 -9.78 13.47
N TYR A 165 -0.70 -10.58 12.42
CA TYR A 165 -1.76 -10.45 11.42
C TYR A 165 -3.15 -10.83 11.99
N THR A 166 -3.22 -11.91 12.78
CA THR A 166 -4.46 -12.46 13.35
C THR A 166 -4.39 -12.62 14.87
N GLY A 167 -5.52 -12.93 15.51
CA GLY A 167 -5.66 -13.12 16.95
C GLY A 167 -6.16 -11.85 17.67
N GLU A 168 -6.27 -11.90 18.99
CA GLU A 168 -6.80 -10.80 19.81
C GLU A 168 -6.01 -9.49 19.63
N ASN A 169 -4.69 -9.59 19.47
CA ASN A 169 -3.81 -8.47 19.20
C ASN A 169 -3.49 -8.31 17.71
N GLY A 170 -4.25 -8.97 16.84
CA GLY A 170 -4.07 -8.92 15.40
C GLY A 170 -4.39 -7.55 14.81
N ALA A 171 -3.76 -7.22 13.70
CA ALA A 171 -3.93 -5.92 13.04
C ALA A 171 -5.40 -5.59 12.75
N ALA A 172 -6.20 -6.55 12.30
CA ALA A 172 -7.63 -6.35 12.06
C ALA A 172 -8.42 -6.10 13.35
N ALA A 173 -8.10 -6.82 14.45
CA ALA A 173 -8.77 -6.64 15.73
C ALA A 173 -8.45 -5.29 16.36
N VAL A 174 -7.17 -4.86 16.32
CA VAL A 174 -6.71 -3.62 16.96
C VAL A 174 -7.06 -2.39 16.14
N PHE A 175 -6.84 -2.42 14.82
CA PHE A 175 -6.99 -1.26 13.94
C PHE A 175 -8.30 -1.27 13.15
N GLY A 176 -9.03 -2.39 13.12
CA GLY A 176 -10.32 -2.50 12.41
C GLY A 176 -11.37 -1.49 12.87
N PRO A 177 -11.58 -1.27 14.20
CA PRO A 177 -12.58 -0.31 14.67
C PRO A 177 -12.40 1.10 14.12
N GLN A 178 -11.17 1.62 14.05
CA GLN A 178 -10.90 2.94 13.45
C GLN A 178 -11.17 2.98 11.95
N LYS A 179 -11.19 1.81 11.28
CA LYS A 179 -11.45 1.66 9.84
C LYS A 179 -12.92 1.31 9.54
N GLY A 180 -13.78 1.24 10.57
CA GLY A 180 -15.21 0.98 10.45
C GLY A 180 -15.64 -0.47 10.72
N ALA A 181 -14.78 -1.31 11.29
CA ALA A 181 -15.21 -2.62 11.79
C ALA A 181 -16.05 -2.47 13.06
N THR A 182 -17.07 -3.30 13.22
CA THR A 182 -17.97 -3.39 14.39
C THR A 182 -17.79 -4.72 15.09
#